data_4e8bcb52cfc07fbd8d47214228f35085
#
_entry.id   4e8bcb52cfc07fbd8d47214228f35085
#
_cell.length_a   1.000
_cell.length_b   1.000
_cell.length_c   1.000
_cell.angle_alpha   90.00
_cell.angle_beta   90.00
_cell.angle_gamma   90.00
#
_symmetry.space_group_name_H-M   'P 1'
#
loop_
_entity.id
_entity.type
_entity.pdbx_description
1 polymer ?
#
loop_
_entity_poly.entity_id
_entity_poly.type
_entity_poly.pdbx_seq_one_letter_code
_entity_poly.pdbx_strand_id
1 'polypeptide(L)'
;MRVALVNPAWTFEGSIYFGCREAHLPLELGYSKAMLERNGHEVVMLDGLLEQSSNAAMAEQVAAFAAELTMVVTAPTYLFWRCPPPELRVPADFLQRLAGRGGRTVIAGPHPSITPGPALAKTHADLAIIGECEEVITALADNGASAVAHTAERSGAGRVRCRDGPHASRFADHPALVWPDRWVRRHNHHHHRFERPPEGPGAEVEASRGCPYSCTFCAKLAYRDSYRRRDLEPLVEEIDRLIGQGARYLYFIDEIFLPQPTLLEALAERDIAFGVQTRIDLWKPALLALLGQAGCVSIEAGVESLTEAGRAALAKRCAMSTAELTERLIIARHHVPFVQANLIGELGDDAAEVTAWRDELQAHGVWANDPVPLYPYPASPDYRKLWGEPDDLAWERAHEHYLSSFSRFSDIQEQRPARLAELEEQPCRH
;
A
#
# COMPACT_ATOMS: atom_id res chain seq x y z
N MET A 1 20.79 -20.27 3.75
CA MET A 1 21.14 -19.17 2.82
C MET A 1 21.09 -17.86 3.61
N ARG A 2 21.98 -16.90 3.31
CA ARG A 2 21.90 -15.53 3.84
C ARG A 2 21.07 -14.67 2.89
N VAL A 3 19.97 -14.11 3.40
CA VAL A 3 19.01 -13.33 2.61
C VAL A 3 18.94 -11.89 3.14
N ALA A 4 19.09 -10.91 2.26
CA ALA A 4 18.86 -9.50 2.57
C ALA A 4 17.49 -9.05 2.04
N LEU A 5 16.71 -8.42 2.90
CA LEU A 5 15.42 -7.81 2.57
C LEU A 5 15.54 -6.29 2.72
N VAL A 6 15.28 -5.55 1.66
CA VAL A 6 15.59 -4.12 1.61
C VAL A 6 14.37 -3.30 1.22
N ASN A 7 13.99 -2.38 2.10
CA ASN A 7 13.16 -1.23 1.82
C ASN A 7 14.09 -0.02 1.61
N PRO A 8 14.29 0.46 0.36
CA PRO A 8 15.29 1.50 0.10
C PRO A 8 14.95 2.83 0.80
N ALA A 9 15.92 3.73 0.82
CA ALA A 9 15.74 5.08 1.35
C ALA A 9 14.89 5.92 0.37
N TRP A 10 13.59 5.94 0.60
CA TRP A 10 12.63 6.59 -0.28
C TRP A 10 12.76 8.11 -0.28
N THR A 11 12.61 8.70 -1.46
CA THR A 11 12.41 10.14 -1.65
C THR A 11 11.23 10.36 -2.58
N PHE A 12 10.38 11.31 -2.22
CA PHE A 12 9.14 11.62 -2.94
C PHE A 12 9.18 13.01 -3.61
N GLU A 13 10.35 13.65 -3.63
CA GLU A 13 10.53 14.97 -4.23
C GLU A 13 10.15 14.93 -5.72
N GLY A 14 9.19 15.77 -6.10
CA GLY A 14 8.67 15.86 -7.47
C GLY A 14 7.77 14.71 -7.92
N SER A 15 7.60 13.66 -7.11
CA SER A 15 6.77 12.51 -7.46
C SER A 15 5.29 12.74 -7.18
N ILE A 16 4.47 11.90 -7.82
CA ILE A 16 3.08 11.74 -7.38
C ILE A 16 3.08 11.00 -6.04
N TYR A 17 2.34 11.55 -5.09
CA TYR A 17 2.34 11.02 -3.75
C TYR A 17 0.99 11.22 -3.08
N PHE A 18 0.32 10.14 -2.76
CA PHE A 18 -1.02 10.09 -2.19
C PHE A 18 -1.06 9.62 -0.73
N GLY A 19 -0.02 9.81 0.02
CA GLY A 19 0.02 9.28 1.36
C GLY A 19 0.94 10.03 2.31
N CYS A 20 1.26 9.39 3.42
CA CYS A 20 2.13 9.91 4.45
C CYS A 20 3.60 9.81 4.03
N ARG A 21 4.38 10.88 4.20
CA ARG A 21 5.83 10.90 3.92
C ARG A 21 6.65 10.29 5.06
N GLU A 22 5.97 9.90 6.13
CA GLU A 22 6.59 9.26 7.28
C GLU A 22 7.04 7.83 6.94
N ALA A 23 7.96 7.32 7.75
CA ALA A 23 8.41 5.95 7.65
C ALA A 23 7.28 4.98 8.02
N HIS A 24 7.13 3.91 7.26
CA HIS A 24 6.14 2.85 7.47
C HIS A 24 6.84 1.53 7.79
N LEU A 25 6.21 0.69 8.62
CA LEU A 25 6.68 -0.67 8.82
C LEU A 25 6.51 -1.47 7.52
N PRO A 26 7.59 -2.04 6.96
CA PRO A 26 7.53 -2.79 5.70
C PRO A 26 6.96 -4.20 5.92
N LEU A 27 5.63 -4.34 5.98
CA LEU A 27 4.94 -5.57 6.36
C LEU A 27 5.32 -6.75 5.47
N GLU A 28 5.44 -6.56 4.16
CA GLU A 28 5.88 -7.57 3.20
C GLU A 28 7.27 -8.12 3.52
N LEU A 29 8.17 -7.27 3.99
CA LEU A 29 9.50 -7.70 4.42
C LEU A 29 9.45 -8.37 5.78
N GLY A 30 8.58 -7.90 6.69
CA GLY A 30 8.34 -8.53 7.99
C GLY A 30 7.86 -9.96 7.86
N TYR A 31 6.83 -10.21 7.03
CA TYR A 31 6.35 -11.56 6.76
C TYR A 31 7.38 -12.41 6.02
N SER A 32 8.05 -11.85 5.01
CA SER A 32 9.15 -12.54 4.30
C SER A 32 10.24 -12.97 5.26
N LYS A 33 10.67 -12.10 6.18
CA LYS A 33 11.66 -12.41 7.21
C LYS A 33 11.21 -13.56 8.10
N ALA A 34 9.99 -13.49 8.65
CA ALA A 34 9.45 -14.50 9.53
C ALA A 34 9.37 -15.89 8.86
N MET A 35 8.97 -15.95 7.59
CA MET A 35 8.90 -17.19 6.82
C MET A 35 10.29 -17.75 6.50
N LEU A 36 11.22 -16.91 6.07
CA LEU A 36 12.61 -17.30 5.78
C LEU A 36 13.32 -17.85 7.03
N GLU A 37 13.20 -17.15 8.16
CA GLU A 37 13.81 -17.59 9.42
C GLU A 37 13.22 -18.91 9.92
N ARG A 38 11.91 -19.11 9.78
CA ARG A 38 11.24 -20.38 10.07
C ARG A 38 11.78 -21.54 9.24
N ASN A 39 12.20 -21.28 8.00
CA ASN A 39 12.83 -22.26 7.11
C ASN A 39 14.36 -22.37 7.30
N GLY A 40 14.92 -21.73 8.34
CA GLY A 40 16.33 -21.86 8.70
C GLY A 40 17.29 -20.98 7.90
N HIS A 41 16.80 -19.94 7.24
CA HIS A 41 17.65 -18.95 6.58
C HIS A 41 18.08 -17.87 7.57
N GLU A 42 19.26 -17.31 7.35
CA GLU A 42 19.78 -16.15 8.07
C GLU A 42 19.33 -14.89 7.32
N VAL A 43 18.63 -13.96 8.00
CA VAL A 43 17.99 -12.82 7.34
C VAL A 43 18.44 -11.51 7.97
N VAL A 44 18.87 -10.57 7.11
CA VAL A 44 18.98 -9.15 7.47
C VAL A 44 17.86 -8.38 6.79
N MET A 45 17.19 -7.53 7.55
CA MET A 45 16.15 -6.63 7.03
C MET A 45 16.61 -5.19 7.26
N LEU A 46 16.64 -4.40 6.18
CA LEU A 46 17.09 -3.02 6.16
C LEU A 46 15.98 -2.10 5.67
N ASP A 47 15.78 -0.99 6.36
CA ASP A 47 14.82 0.04 5.99
C ASP A 47 15.49 1.43 6.05
N GLY A 48 15.52 2.12 4.91
CA GLY A 48 16.22 3.39 4.78
C GLY A 48 15.59 4.52 5.59
N LEU A 49 14.27 4.55 5.70
CA LEU A 49 13.56 5.60 6.44
C LEU A 49 13.56 5.32 7.95
N LEU A 50 13.22 4.11 8.38
CA LEU A 50 13.18 3.72 9.79
C LEU A 50 14.57 3.73 10.44
N GLU A 51 15.62 3.38 9.69
CA GLU A 51 17.01 3.43 10.17
C GLU A 51 17.70 4.76 9.90
N GLN A 52 17.06 5.68 9.16
CA GLN A 52 17.69 6.93 8.69
C GLN A 52 19.01 6.63 7.94
N SER A 53 19.00 5.62 7.12
CA SER A 53 20.17 5.10 6.41
C SER A 53 20.06 5.37 4.91
N SER A 54 21.15 5.82 4.31
CA SER A 54 21.20 6.01 2.86
C SER A 54 21.28 4.68 2.10
N ASN A 55 20.89 4.69 0.83
CA ASN A 55 21.05 3.52 -0.05
C ASN A 55 22.51 3.04 -0.11
N ALA A 56 23.47 3.95 -0.06
CA ALA A 56 24.91 3.61 -0.04
C ALA A 56 25.28 2.85 1.25
N ALA A 57 24.86 3.34 2.40
CA ALA A 57 25.15 2.69 3.68
C ALA A 57 24.48 1.31 3.79
N MET A 58 23.25 1.17 3.31
CA MET A 58 22.54 -0.12 3.28
C MET A 58 23.22 -1.10 2.31
N ALA A 59 23.67 -0.65 1.14
CA ALA A 59 24.41 -1.50 0.20
C ALA A 59 25.71 -2.05 0.82
N GLU A 60 26.45 -1.26 1.61
CA GLU A 60 27.61 -1.73 2.37
C GLU A 60 27.22 -2.75 3.45
N GLN A 61 26.08 -2.57 4.13
CA GLN A 61 25.58 -3.54 5.11
C GLN A 61 25.23 -4.89 4.46
N VAL A 62 24.54 -4.86 3.30
CA VAL A 62 24.23 -6.08 2.52
C VAL A 62 25.51 -6.79 2.07
N ALA A 63 26.51 -6.04 1.60
CA ALA A 63 27.80 -6.57 1.18
C ALA A 63 28.57 -7.19 2.37
N ALA A 64 28.59 -6.49 3.53
CA ALA A 64 29.23 -6.99 4.76
C ALA A 64 28.54 -8.27 5.32
N PHE A 65 27.21 -8.35 5.19
CA PHE A 65 26.42 -9.53 5.53
C PHE A 65 26.71 -10.70 4.57
N ALA A 66 27.33 -10.43 3.43
CA ALA A 66 27.61 -11.36 2.35
C ALA A 66 26.33 -12.11 1.90
N ALA A 67 25.27 -11.36 1.62
CA ALA A 67 24.00 -11.90 1.17
C ALA A 67 24.17 -12.74 -0.11
N GLU A 68 23.51 -13.90 -0.14
CA GLU A 68 23.44 -14.77 -1.32
C GLU A 68 22.21 -14.48 -2.18
N LEU A 69 21.20 -13.86 -1.56
CA LEU A 69 19.95 -13.42 -2.17
C LEU A 69 19.55 -12.07 -1.56
N THR A 70 19.28 -11.08 -2.40
CA THR A 70 18.83 -9.75 -1.95
C THR A 70 17.51 -9.39 -2.63
N MET A 71 16.46 -9.19 -1.84
CA MET A 71 15.17 -8.69 -2.33
C MET A 71 15.03 -7.20 -2.03
N VAL A 72 14.62 -6.44 -3.06
CA VAL A 72 14.37 -4.99 -2.97
C VAL A 72 12.93 -4.71 -3.38
N VAL A 73 12.19 -3.98 -2.54
CA VAL A 73 10.82 -3.61 -2.88
C VAL A 73 10.77 -2.39 -3.81
N THR A 74 9.76 -2.34 -4.68
CA THR A 74 9.54 -1.26 -5.65
C THR A 74 8.46 -0.26 -5.22
N ALA A 75 7.97 -0.40 -3.99
CA ALA A 75 7.11 0.56 -3.29
C ALA A 75 7.37 0.45 -1.78
N PRO A 76 7.22 1.53 -0.99
CA PRO A 76 7.65 1.58 0.42
C PRO A 76 7.01 0.55 1.34
N THR A 77 5.75 0.19 1.10
CA THR A 77 4.97 -0.80 1.85
C THR A 77 3.70 -1.14 1.09
N TYR A 78 2.95 -2.14 1.50
CA TYR A 78 1.67 -2.52 0.91
C TYR A 78 0.68 -1.36 0.78
N LEU A 79 0.70 -0.39 1.65
CA LEU A 79 -0.10 0.83 1.49
C LEU A 79 0.16 1.48 0.12
N PHE A 80 1.42 1.58 -0.29
CA PHE A 80 1.83 2.16 -1.56
C PHE A 80 1.73 1.20 -2.75
N TRP A 81 1.53 -0.09 -2.53
CA TRP A 81 1.26 -1.02 -3.62
C TRP A 81 -0.05 -0.72 -4.34
N ARG A 82 -0.98 -0.05 -3.66
CA ARG A 82 -2.26 0.41 -4.25
C ARG A 82 -2.09 1.67 -5.09
N CYS A 83 -1.17 2.54 -4.71
CA CYS A 83 -0.89 3.83 -5.34
C CYS A 83 0.63 4.10 -5.38
N PRO A 84 1.42 3.25 -6.06
CA PRO A 84 2.87 3.38 -6.07
C PRO A 84 3.31 4.64 -6.81
N PRO A 85 4.46 5.23 -6.42
CA PRO A 85 5.15 6.19 -7.28
C PRO A 85 5.42 5.55 -8.65
N PRO A 86 5.26 6.28 -9.78
CA PRO A 86 5.42 5.68 -11.11
C PRO A 86 6.87 5.37 -11.48
N GLU A 87 7.83 6.03 -10.82
CA GLU A 87 9.26 5.91 -11.08
C GLU A 87 9.93 4.79 -10.27
N LEU A 88 11.03 4.29 -10.80
CA LEU A 88 11.87 3.25 -10.18
C LEU A 88 13.25 3.76 -9.73
N ARG A 89 13.48 5.09 -9.72
CA ARG A 89 14.79 5.68 -9.42
C ARG A 89 15.38 5.22 -8.08
N VAL A 90 14.55 5.06 -7.04
CA VAL A 90 15.02 4.72 -5.69
C VAL A 90 15.52 3.28 -5.60
N PRO A 91 14.74 2.25 -5.97
CA PRO A 91 15.25 0.88 -5.98
C PRO A 91 16.38 0.68 -7.01
N ALA A 92 16.38 1.40 -8.14
CA ALA A 92 17.46 1.36 -9.12
C ALA A 92 18.77 1.91 -8.55
N ASP A 93 18.74 3.06 -7.86
CA ASP A 93 19.90 3.65 -7.18
C ASP A 93 20.48 2.69 -6.14
N PHE A 94 19.64 2.03 -5.32
CA PHE A 94 20.12 1.04 -4.36
C PHE A 94 20.84 -0.13 -5.04
N LEU A 95 20.21 -0.73 -6.06
CA LEU A 95 20.79 -1.87 -6.77
C LEU A 95 22.07 -1.50 -7.51
N GLN A 96 22.15 -0.30 -8.07
CA GLN A 96 23.39 0.22 -8.68
C GLN A 96 24.51 0.34 -7.65
N ARG A 97 24.24 0.83 -6.44
CA ARG A 97 25.23 0.94 -5.35
C ARG A 97 25.66 -0.43 -4.81
N LEU A 98 24.76 -1.40 -4.83
CA LEU A 98 25.07 -2.75 -4.44
C LEU A 98 26.09 -3.42 -5.38
N ALA A 99 26.07 -3.07 -6.68
CA ALA A 99 27.08 -3.42 -7.69
C ALA A 99 27.47 -4.92 -7.68
N GLY A 100 26.48 -5.81 -7.61
CA GLY A 100 26.70 -7.27 -7.63
C GLY A 100 27.23 -7.89 -6.32
N ARG A 101 27.38 -7.12 -5.25
CA ARG A 101 27.88 -7.59 -3.94
C ARG A 101 26.80 -8.21 -3.05
N GLY A 102 25.56 -8.29 -3.48
CA GLY A 102 24.41 -8.79 -2.71
C GLY A 102 23.90 -10.15 -3.16
N GLY A 103 24.75 -10.97 -3.79
CA GLY A 103 24.32 -12.23 -4.38
C GLY A 103 23.34 -12.01 -5.55
N ARG A 104 22.35 -12.89 -5.69
CA ARG A 104 21.30 -12.73 -6.68
C ARG A 104 20.31 -11.67 -6.25
N THR A 105 19.95 -10.76 -7.14
CA THR A 105 19.06 -9.65 -6.85
C THR A 105 17.65 -9.90 -7.34
N VAL A 106 16.66 -9.57 -6.52
CA VAL A 106 15.23 -9.78 -6.78
C VAL A 106 14.47 -8.49 -6.49
N ILE A 107 13.59 -8.07 -7.38
CA ILE A 107 12.66 -6.99 -7.12
C ILE A 107 11.24 -7.52 -6.88
N ALA A 108 10.52 -6.90 -5.94
CA ALA A 108 9.14 -7.24 -5.63
C ALA A 108 8.29 -5.97 -5.50
N GLY A 109 7.01 -6.05 -5.85
CA GLY A 109 6.07 -4.94 -5.71
C GLY A 109 5.20 -4.73 -6.94
N PRO A 110 4.54 -3.57 -7.05
CA PRO A 110 3.58 -3.31 -8.13
C PRO A 110 4.22 -3.25 -9.52
N HIS A 111 5.40 -2.63 -9.65
CA HIS A 111 6.06 -2.50 -10.94
C HIS A 111 6.41 -3.85 -11.59
N PRO A 112 7.14 -4.76 -10.92
CA PRO A 112 7.43 -6.06 -11.50
C PRO A 112 6.18 -6.93 -11.66
N SER A 113 5.14 -6.72 -10.86
CA SER A 113 3.89 -7.46 -10.97
C SER A 113 3.07 -7.07 -12.22
N ILE A 114 3.20 -5.83 -12.67
CA ILE A 114 2.44 -5.28 -13.80
C ILE A 114 3.27 -5.28 -15.08
N THR A 115 4.50 -4.76 -15.02
CA THR A 115 5.41 -4.58 -16.16
C THR A 115 6.80 -5.11 -15.81
N PRO A 116 6.98 -6.44 -15.74
CA PRO A 116 8.25 -7.03 -15.30
C PRO A 116 9.44 -6.67 -16.22
N GLY A 117 9.19 -6.49 -17.52
CA GLY A 117 10.22 -6.11 -18.49
C GLY A 117 10.89 -4.78 -18.18
N PRO A 118 10.13 -3.68 -18.20
CA PRO A 118 10.64 -2.36 -17.80
C PRO A 118 11.24 -2.33 -16.40
N ALA A 119 10.60 -2.99 -15.43
CA ALA A 119 11.10 -3.02 -14.06
C ALA A 119 12.48 -3.66 -13.97
N LEU A 120 12.70 -4.82 -14.59
CA LEU A 120 14.00 -5.48 -14.68
C LEU A 120 15.02 -4.66 -15.49
N ALA A 121 14.55 -3.96 -16.55
CA ALA A 121 15.45 -3.16 -17.38
C ALA A 121 15.98 -1.94 -16.63
N LYS A 122 15.12 -1.22 -15.89
CA LYS A 122 15.47 0.01 -15.15
C LYS A 122 16.28 -0.28 -13.88
N THR A 123 15.97 -1.38 -13.19
CA THR A 123 16.64 -1.73 -11.94
C THR A 123 17.88 -2.60 -12.11
N HIS A 124 18.06 -3.22 -13.24
CA HIS A 124 19.10 -4.23 -13.52
C HIS A 124 19.08 -5.41 -12.53
N ALA A 125 17.94 -5.71 -11.91
CA ALA A 125 17.80 -6.89 -11.07
C ALA A 125 17.82 -8.18 -11.90
N ASP A 126 18.26 -9.28 -11.29
CA ASP A 126 18.33 -10.59 -11.92
C ASP A 126 16.95 -11.21 -12.10
N LEU A 127 16.06 -10.98 -11.11
CA LEU A 127 14.72 -11.55 -11.05
C LEU A 127 13.69 -10.52 -10.61
N ALA A 128 12.45 -10.78 -11.00
CA ALA A 128 11.27 -10.09 -10.48
C ALA A 128 10.28 -11.11 -9.89
N ILE A 129 9.68 -10.80 -8.76
CA ILE A 129 8.53 -11.51 -8.21
C ILE A 129 7.27 -10.85 -8.76
N ILE A 130 6.31 -11.67 -9.19
CA ILE A 130 5.02 -11.24 -9.72
C ILE A 130 3.94 -11.57 -8.68
N GLY A 131 3.29 -10.54 -8.13
CA GLY A 131 2.33 -10.67 -7.06
C GLY A 131 2.93 -10.52 -5.66
N GLU A 132 2.33 -11.17 -4.67
CA GLU A 132 2.79 -11.13 -3.27
C GLU A 132 4.10 -11.91 -3.11
N CYS A 133 5.03 -11.37 -2.33
CA CYS A 133 6.42 -11.82 -2.40
C CYS A 133 6.85 -12.84 -1.33
N GLU A 134 6.12 -12.97 -0.25
CA GLU A 134 6.58 -13.64 0.97
C GLU A 134 6.87 -15.15 0.77
N GLU A 135 5.91 -15.88 0.19
CA GLU A 135 6.08 -17.30 -0.10
C GLU A 135 7.05 -17.51 -1.27
N VAL A 136 7.08 -16.59 -2.24
CA VAL A 136 7.93 -16.70 -3.43
C VAL A 136 9.40 -16.47 -3.09
N ILE A 137 9.72 -15.48 -2.25
CA ILE A 137 11.13 -15.26 -1.82
C ILE A 137 11.64 -16.43 -0.96
N THR A 138 10.74 -16.99 -0.14
CA THR A 138 11.07 -18.19 0.65
C THR A 138 11.37 -19.37 -0.27
N ALA A 139 10.53 -19.62 -1.28
CA ALA A 139 10.77 -20.67 -2.26
C ALA A 139 12.05 -20.46 -3.09
N LEU A 140 12.40 -19.19 -3.39
CA LEU A 140 13.67 -18.85 -4.05
C LEU A 140 14.88 -19.16 -3.17
N ALA A 141 14.78 -18.93 -1.88
CA ALA A 141 15.85 -19.25 -0.92
C ALA A 141 16.01 -20.76 -0.72
N ASP A 142 14.91 -21.51 -0.69
CA ASP A 142 14.92 -22.97 -0.48
C ASP A 142 15.42 -23.74 -1.72
N ASN A 143 14.96 -23.37 -2.92
CA ASN A 143 15.09 -24.19 -4.13
C ASN A 143 16.02 -23.58 -5.19
N GLY A 144 16.51 -22.36 -4.98
CA GLY A 144 17.20 -21.60 -6.03
C GLY A 144 16.26 -21.16 -7.15
N ALA A 145 16.73 -20.23 -7.98
CA ALA A 145 15.87 -19.47 -8.89
C ALA A 145 15.41 -20.18 -10.17
N SER A 146 15.94 -21.35 -10.48
CA SER A 146 15.69 -21.96 -11.81
C SER A 146 14.31 -22.60 -11.99
N ALA A 147 13.53 -22.77 -10.93
CA ALA A 147 12.26 -23.49 -10.94
C ALA A 147 11.09 -22.82 -10.19
N VAL A 148 11.27 -21.59 -9.68
CA VAL A 148 10.22 -20.97 -8.85
C VAL A 148 9.19 -20.28 -9.72
N ALA A 149 7.92 -20.63 -9.50
CA ALA A 149 6.73 -19.99 -10.07
C ALA A 149 6.62 -18.50 -9.66
N HIS A 150 5.77 -17.76 -10.35
CA HIS A 150 5.48 -16.35 -10.07
C HIS A 150 6.72 -15.44 -10.13
N THR A 151 7.65 -15.76 -11.03
CA THR A 151 8.88 -14.99 -11.26
C THR A 151 9.03 -14.59 -12.72
N ALA A 152 9.78 -13.51 -12.94
CA ALA A 152 10.22 -13.10 -14.26
C ALA A 152 11.74 -12.87 -14.29
N GLU A 153 12.38 -13.18 -15.43
CA GLU A 153 13.79 -12.95 -15.67
C GLU A 153 14.05 -12.46 -17.10
N ARG A 154 15.11 -11.72 -17.30
CA ARG A 154 15.55 -11.35 -18.67
C ARG A 154 16.33 -12.49 -19.31
N SER A 155 15.94 -12.90 -20.49
CA SER A 155 16.71 -13.84 -21.29
C SER A 155 17.83 -13.13 -22.07
N GLY A 156 18.83 -13.88 -22.52
CA GLY A 156 19.98 -13.34 -23.26
C GLY A 156 19.65 -12.59 -24.55
N ALA A 157 18.40 -12.66 -25.06
CA ALA A 157 17.89 -11.89 -26.17
C ALA A 157 17.11 -10.62 -25.76
N GLY A 158 17.19 -10.20 -24.50
CA GLY A 158 16.45 -9.04 -23.97
C GLY A 158 14.96 -9.29 -23.74
N ARG A 159 14.45 -10.48 -24.09
CA ARG A 159 13.07 -10.87 -23.82
C ARG A 159 12.88 -11.22 -22.36
N VAL A 160 11.70 -10.92 -21.82
CA VAL A 160 11.32 -11.33 -20.47
C VAL A 160 10.62 -12.68 -20.52
N ARG A 161 11.07 -13.60 -19.69
CA ARG A 161 10.44 -14.89 -19.46
C ARG A 161 9.71 -14.82 -18.12
N CYS A 162 8.39 -14.84 -18.16
CA CYS A 162 7.55 -14.98 -16.97
C CYS A 162 7.25 -16.46 -16.73
N ARG A 163 7.26 -16.86 -15.47
CA ARG A 163 6.80 -18.16 -14.97
C ARG A 163 5.57 -17.93 -14.14
N ASP A 164 4.43 -18.34 -14.64
CA ASP A 164 3.10 -18.14 -14.04
C ASP A 164 2.66 -16.68 -13.86
N GLY A 165 1.40 -16.50 -13.46
CA GLY A 165 0.81 -15.20 -13.18
C GLY A 165 1.11 -14.70 -11.77
N PRO A 166 0.42 -13.64 -11.31
CA PRO A 166 0.63 -13.08 -9.98
C PRO A 166 0.35 -14.08 -8.86
N HIS A 167 1.26 -14.15 -7.89
CA HIS A 167 1.09 -14.94 -6.69
C HIS A 167 0.10 -14.26 -5.73
N ALA A 168 -0.75 -15.06 -5.10
CA ALA A 168 -1.59 -14.64 -3.98
C ALA A 168 -1.33 -15.58 -2.79
N SER A 169 -0.76 -15.05 -1.73
CA SER A 169 -0.38 -15.80 -0.54
C SER A 169 -1.60 -16.39 0.20
N ARG A 170 -1.37 -17.44 0.99
CA ARG A 170 -2.36 -18.03 1.88
C ARG A 170 -2.60 -17.24 3.16
N PHE A 171 -2.67 -16.00 3.09
CA PHE A 171 -2.64 -14.98 4.13
C PHE A 171 -3.18 -15.36 5.53
N ALA A 172 -4.11 -16.31 5.65
CA ALA A 172 -4.65 -16.78 6.93
C ALA A 172 -3.53 -17.16 7.92
N ASP A 173 -2.57 -17.94 7.45
CA ASP A 173 -1.49 -18.53 8.24
C ASP A 173 -0.29 -17.58 8.48
N HIS A 174 -0.41 -16.29 8.12
CA HIS A 174 0.69 -15.36 8.29
C HIS A 174 1.02 -15.15 9.78
N PRO A 175 2.31 -15.28 10.15
CA PRO A 175 2.74 -15.20 11.55
C PRO A 175 2.54 -13.79 12.13
N ALA A 176 2.50 -13.71 13.46
CA ALA A 176 2.62 -12.44 14.16
C ALA A 176 4.00 -11.82 13.89
N LEU A 177 4.02 -10.56 13.46
CA LEU A 177 5.26 -9.86 13.14
C LEU A 177 6.00 -9.45 14.43
N VAL A 178 7.32 -9.43 14.32
CA VAL A 178 8.22 -8.97 15.37
C VAL A 178 9.11 -7.88 14.82
N TRP A 179 8.97 -6.69 15.36
CA TRP A 179 9.71 -5.51 14.94
C TRP A 179 10.80 -5.15 15.95
N PRO A 180 11.94 -4.57 15.51
CA PRO A 180 12.87 -3.94 16.43
C PRO A 180 12.18 -2.83 17.23
N ASP A 181 12.36 -2.80 18.54
CA ASP A 181 11.77 -1.76 19.41
C ASP A 181 12.05 -0.34 18.94
N ARG A 182 13.25 -0.11 18.40
CA ARG A 182 13.64 1.20 17.88
C ARG A 182 12.78 1.61 16.67
N TRP A 183 12.30 0.66 15.86
CA TRP A 183 11.44 0.95 14.72
C TRP A 183 10.05 1.36 15.19
N VAL A 184 9.42 0.59 16.07
CA VAL A 184 8.10 0.92 16.62
C VAL A 184 8.13 2.27 17.33
N ARG A 185 9.18 2.55 18.15
CA ARG A 185 9.30 3.84 18.85
C ARG A 185 9.56 5.04 17.95
N ARG A 186 10.18 4.86 16.80
CA ARG A 186 10.41 5.92 15.80
C ARG A 186 9.27 6.09 14.84
N HIS A 187 8.52 5.01 14.63
CA HIS A 187 7.40 5.01 13.73
C HIS A 187 6.27 5.86 14.32
N ASN A 188 5.77 6.79 13.52
CA ASN A 188 4.73 7.72 13.93
C ASN A 188 3.66 7.78 12.83
N HIS A 189 3.02 6.62 12.59
CA HIS A 189 1.96 6.57 11.60
C HIS A 189 0.72 7.25 12.16
N HIS A 190 0.44 8.43 11.67
CA HIS A 190 -0.83 9.11 11.84
C HIS A 190 -1.43 9.28 10.45
N HIS A 191 -2.37 8.42 10.12
CA HIS A 191 -3.05 8.55 8.86
C HIS A 191 -4.05 9.71 8.92
N HIS A 192 -3.83 10.73 8.09
CA HIS A 192 -4.69 11.88 7.86
C HIS A 192 -4.95 12.84 9.03
N ARG A 193 -6.00 13.62 8.86
CA ARG A 193 -6.34 14.81 9.63
C ARG A 193 -7.15 14.47 10.87
N PHE A 194 -6.50 14.00 11.90
CA PHE A 194 -7.14 13.88 13.21
C PHE A 194 -7.37 15.25 13.83
N GLU A 195 -8.51 15.46 14.49
CA GLU A 195 -8.71 16.62 15.37
C GLU A 195 -7.68 16.63 16.50
N ARG A 196 -7.34 15.44 16.99
CA ARG A 196 -6.23 15.19 17.93
C ARG A 196 -5.50 13.94 17.48
N PRO A 197 -4.27 14.08 17.00
CA PRO A 197 -3.46 12.91 16.71
C PRO A 197 -3.28 12.09 17.99
N PRO A 198 -3.31 10.75 17.92
CA PRO A 198 -3.02 9.89 19.05
C PRO A 198 -1.64 10.22 19.62
N GLU A 199 -1.52 10.19 20.96
CA GLU A 199 -0.24 10.39 21.62
C GLU A 199 0.59 9.10 21.50
N GLY A 200 1.86 9.22 21.10
CA GLY A 200 2.81 8.12 21.01
C GLY A 200 2.94 7.48 19.63
N PRO A 201 3.75 6.43 19.53
CA PRO A 201 4.01 5.74 18.25
C PRO A 201 2.76 5.09 17.68
N GLY A 202 2.64 5.14 16.36
CA GLY A 202 1.66 4.37 15.60
C GLY A 202 2.33 3.23 14.83
N ALA A 203 1.56 2.25 14.40
CA ALA A 203 2.03 1.14 13.58
C ALA A 203 0.96 0.71 12.57
N GLU A 204 1.39 0.09 11.49
CA GLU A 204 0.48 -0.58 10.55
C GLU A 204 0.28 -2.03 10.95
N VAL A 205 -0.93 -2.52 10.68
CA VAL A 205 -1.31 -3.93 10.78
C VAL A 205 -2.20 -4.33 9.60
N GLU A 206 -2.19 -5.59 9.25
CA GLU A 206 -3.07 -6.17 8.23
C GLU A 206 -4.00 -7.22 8.84
N ALA A 207 -5.32 -6.99 8.77
CA ALA A 207 -6.32 -8.00 9.14
C ALA A 207 -6.84 -8.77 7.92
N SER A 208 -6.76 -8.16 6.74
CA SER A 208 -7.17 -8.79 5.48
C SER A 208 -6.38 -8.27 4.29
N ARG A 209 -6.34 -9.06 3.22
CA ARG A 209 -5.77 -8.71 1.92
C ARG A 209 -6.77 -8.87 0.81
N GLY A 210 -6.65 -8.04 -0.20
CA GLY A 210 -7.52 -8.01 -1.35
C GLY A 210 -8.87 -7.39 -1.04
N CYS A 211 -9.71 -7.35 -2.05
CA CYS A 211 -11.03 -6.72 -1.97
C CYS A 211 -12.03 -7.52 -2.80
N PRO A 212 -13.25 -7.81 -2.28
CA PRO A 212 -14.25 -8.57 -3.03
C PRO A 212 -14.92 -7.76 -4.15
N TYR A 213 -14.59 -6.47 -4.26
CA TYR A 213 -15.16 -5.56 -5.27
C TYR A 213 -14.20 -5.38 -6.45
N SER A 214 -14.75 -4.93 -7.60
CA SER A 214 -14.00 -4.77 -8.84
C SER A 214 -14.19 -3.36 -9.41
N CYS A 215 -13.91 -2.34 -8.58
CA CYS A 215 -13.97 -0.95 -9.00
C CYS A 215 -13.02 -0.69 -10.18
N THR A 216 -13.46 0.11 -11.16
CA THR A 216 -12.76 0.26 -12.44
C THR A 216 -11.40 0.94 -12.32
N PHE A 217 -11.21 1.80 -11.33
CA PHE A 217 -9.97 2.51 -11.09
C PHE A 217 -8.90 1.67 -10.35
N CYS A 218 -9.27 0.52 -9.78
CA CYS A 218 -8.42 -0.23 -8.87
C CYS A 218 -7.53 -1.24 -9.59
N ALA A 219 -6.23 -1.21 -9.37
CA ALA A 219 -5.25 -2.10 -9.99
C ALA A 219 -4.98 -3.40 -9.18
N LYS A 220 -5.79 -3.71 -8.17
CA LYS A 220 -5.58 -4.87 -7.28
C LYS A 220 -5.44 -6.22 -7.99
N LEU A 221 -6.05 -6.37 -9.17
CA LEU A 221 -6.04 -7.59 -9.99
C LEU A 221 -4.63 -8.08 -10.33
N ALA A 222 -3.64 -7.18 -10.34
CA ALA A 222 -2.27 -7.51 -10.71
C ALA A 222 -1.48 -8.19 -9.58
N TYR A 223 -1.91 -8.05 -8.31
CA TYR A 223 -1.11 -8.55 -7.18
C TYR A 223 -1.90 -8.91 -5.91
N ARG A 224 -3.14 -8.41 -5.71
CA ARG A 224 -3.92 -8.62 -4.46
C ARG A 224 -5.42 -8.75 -4.74
N ASP A 225 -5.80 -9.61 -5.66
CA ASP A 225 -7.18 -9.68 -6.14
C ASP A 225 -8.16 -10.33 -5.14
N SER A 226 -7.86 -11.54 -4.68
CA SER A 226 -8.79 -12.29 -3.83
C SER A 226 -8.82 -11.76 -2.40
N TYR A 227 -10.03 -11.61 -1.84
CA TYR A 227 -10.19 -11.24 -0.44
C TYR A 227 -9.88 -12.42 0.48
N ARG A 228 -8.95 -12.24 1.41
CA ARG A 228 -8.49 -13.23 2.38
C ARG A 228 -8.34 -12.57 3.74
N ARG A 229 -8.77 -13.25 4.78
CA ARG A 229 -8.60 -12.81 6.18
C ARG A 229 -7.41 -13.50 6.80
N ARG A 230 -6.76 -12.80 7.69
CA ARG A 230 -5.77 -13.34 8.60
C ARG A 230 -6.48 -13.99 9.79
N ASP A 231 -5.92 -15.06 10.32
CA ASP A 231 -6.42 -15.69 11.54
C ASP A 231 -6.32 -14.71 12.72
N LEU A 232 -7.34 -14.75 13.57
CA LEU A 232 -7.47 -13.77 14.65
C LEU A 232 -6.35 -13.88 15.69
N GLU A 233 -5.93 -15.11 16.04
CA GLU A 233 -4.93 -15.36 17.07
C GLU A 233 -3.57 -14.71 16.75
N PRO A 234 -2.91 -14.95 15.60
CA PRO A 234 -1.65 -14.29 15.26
C PRO A 234 -1.79 -12.79 15.07
N LEU A 235 -2.94 -12.30 14.59
CA LEU A 235 -3.20 -10.86 14.47
C LEU A 235 -3.25 -10.19 15.86
N VAL A 236 -3.99 -10.78 16.79
CA VAL A 236 -4.10 -10.26 18.16
C VAL A 236 -2.77 -10.34 18.90
N GLU A 237 -2.00 -11.42 18.72
CA GLU A 237 -0.65 -11.54 19.27
C GLU A 237 0.29 -10.43 18.77
N GLU A 238 0.21 -10.09 17.49
CA GLU A 238 0.99 -8.98 16.90
C GLU A 238 0.57 -7.63 17.50
N ILE A 239 -0.73 -7.39 17.62
CA ILE A 239 -1.28 -6.17 18.23
C ILE A 239 -0.80 -6.04 19.69
N ASP A 240 -0.88 -7.11 20.47
CA ASP A 240 -0.43 -7.12 21.87
C ASP A 240 1.07 -6.84 22.01
N ARG A 241 1.89 -7.36 21.09
CA ARG A 241 3.32 -7.04 21.00
C ARG A 241 3.58 -5.57 20.70
N LEU A 242 2.88 -5.01 19.71
CA LEU A 242 3.00 -3.59 19.35
C LEU A 242 2.61 -2.69 20.53
N ILE A 243 1.52 -3.00 21.24
CA ILE A 243 1.11 -2.30 22.46
C ILE A 243 2.21 -2.39 23.53
N GLY A 244 2.76 -3.59 23.75
CA GLY A 244 3.88 -3.83 24.67
C GLY A 244 5.16 -3.05 24.31
N GLN A 245 5.40 -2.79 23.04
CA GLN A 245 6.50 -1.97 22.53
C GLN A 245 6.22 -0.46 22.59
N GLY A 246 5.00 -0.06 23.00
CA GLY A 246 4.61 1.33 23.25
C GLY A 246 3.74 1.95 22.14
N ALA A 247 3.27 1.18 21.17
CA ALA A 247 2.31 1.67 20.19
C ALA A 247 1.02 2.14 20.88
N ARG A 248 0.47 3.27 20.43
CA ARG A 248 -0.78 3.88 20.91
C ARG A 248 -1.83 4.01 19.82
N TYR A 249 -1.42 3.81 18.58
CA TYR A 249 -2.28 3.87 17.43
C TYR A 249 -1.93 2.76 16.45
N LEU A 250 -2.93 2.14 15.83
CA LEU A 250 -2.78 1.19 14.74
C LEU A 250 -3.53 1.69 13.52
N TYR A 251 -2.95 1.50 12.35
CA TYR A 251 -3.65 1.70 11.10
C TYR A 251 -3.82 0.35 10.39
N PHE A 252 -5.08 -0.05 10.17
CA PHE A 252 -5.37 -1.23 9.38
C PHE A 252 -5.22 -0.88 7.90
N ILE A 253 -4.12 -1.33 7.29
CA ILE A 253 -3.79 -1.01 5.89
C ILE A 253 -4.47 -1.90 4.86
N ASP A 254 -5.48 -2.64 5.27
CA ASP A 254 -6.31 -3.47 4.41
C ASP A 254 -6.78 -2.70 3.17
N GLU A 255 -6.86 -3.34 1.99
CA GLU A 255 -7.47 -2.70 0.80
C GLU A 255 -8.91 -2.27 1.08
N ILE A 256 -9.56 -2.97 1.98
CA ILE A 256 -10.87 -2.65 2.53
C ILE A 256 -11.03 -3.31 3.90
N PHE A 257 -11.17 -2.52 4.93
CA PHE A 257 -11.51 -3.04 6.25
C PHE A 257 -13.01 -3.36 6.30
N LEU A 258 -13.35 -4.64 6.22
CA LEU A 258 -14.74 -5.09 6.30
C LEU A 258 -15.18 -5.28 7.75
N PRO A 259 -16.49 -5.14 8.06
CA PRO A 259 -17.00 -5.42 9.40
C PRO A 259 -16.65 -6.83 9.88
N GLN A 260 -15.93 -6.92 11.01
CA GLN A 260 -15.49 -8.16 11.64
C GLN A 260 -15.79 -8.07 13.15
N PRO A 261 -17.00 -8.46 13.61
CA PRO A 261 -17.37 -8.32 15.02
C PRO A 261 -16.38 -8.94 15.99
N THR A 262 -15.89 -10.14 15.72
CA THR A 262 -14.90 -10.83 16.58
C THR A 262 -13.57 -10.08 16.72
N LEU A 263 -13.10 -9.44 15.65
CA LEU A 263 -11.91 -8.58 15.74
C LEU A 263 -12.20 -7.31 16.53
N LEU A 264 -13.36 -6.68 16.29
CA LEU A 264 -13.75 -5.47 17.03
C LEU A 264 -13.94 -5.74 18.53
N GLU A 265 -14.54 -6.89 18.90
CA GLU A 265 -14.66 -7.33 20.29
C GLU A 265 -13.27 -7.55 20.93
N ALA A 266 -12.33 -8.19 20.21
CA ALA A 266 -10.97 -8.38 20.67
C ALA A 266 -10.23 -7.04 20.84
N LEU A 267 -10.44 -6.06 19.95
CA LEU A 267 -9.85 -4.73 20.06
C LEU A 267 -10.44 -3.92 21.24
N ALA A 268 -11.74 -4.08 21.52
CA ALA A 268 -12.41 -3.41 22.64
C ALA A 268 -11.84 -3.79 24.02
N GLU A 269 -11.15 -4.92 24.14
CA GLU A 269 -10.46 -5.36 25.37
C GLU A 269 -9.08 -4.72 25.54
N ARG A 270 -8.63 -3.88 24.59
CA ARG A 270 -7.28 -3.33 24.52
C ARG A 270 -7.30 -1.80 24.55
N ASP A 271 -6.35 -1.21 25.28
CA ASP A 271 -6.15 0.24 25.29
C ASP A 271 -5.33 0.68 24.06
N ILE A 272 -5.98 0.70 22.90
CA ILE A 272 -5.37 1.06 21.63
C ILE A 272 -6.36 1.82 20.74
N ALA A 273 -5.92 2.96 20.21
CA ALA A 273 -6.67 3.64 19.17
C ALA A 273 -6.33 3.05 17.79
N PHE A 274 -7.27 3.07 16.84
CA PHE A 274 -6.97 2.65 15.49
C PHE A 274 -7.75 3.40 14.42
N GLY A 275 -7.25 3.34 13.18
CA GLY A 275 -7.89 3.86 11.97
C GLY A 275 -8.13 2.78 10.94
N VAL A 276 -9.14 3.00 10.09
CA VAL A 276 -9.52 2.06 9.04
C VAL A 276 -9.86 2.77 7.74
N GLN A 277 -9.56 2.12 6.60
CA GLN A 277 -10.08 2.48 5.29
C GLN A 277 -11.18 1.51 4.89
N THR A 278 -12.37 2.02 4.53
CA THR A 278 -13.53 1.18 4.26
C THR A 278 -14.52 1.82 3.30
N ARG A 279 -15.59 1.11 3.02
CA ARG A 279 -16.79 1.60 2.35
C ARG A 279 -17.90 1.75 3.38
N ILE A 280 -18.43 2.94 3.54
CA ILE A 280 -19.42 3.22 4.58
C ILE A 280 -20.75 2.48 4.36
N ASP A 281 -21.12 2.18 3.12
CA ASP A 281 -22.32 1.43 2.77
C ASP A 281 -22.34 -0.02 3.29
N LEU A 282 -21.21 -0.54 3.76
CA LEU A 282 -21.09 -1.89 4.34
C LEU A 282 -21.35 -1.92 5.85
N TRP A 283 -21.41 -0.77 6.50
CA TRP A 283 -21.50 -0.66 7.95
C TRP A 283 -22.94 -0.36 8.39
N LYS A 284 -23.54 -1.29 9.13
CA LYS A 284 -24.82 -1.04 9.81
C LYS A 284 -24.60 -0.15 11.05
N PRO A 285 -25.59 0.65 11.49
CA PRO A 285 -25.44 1.52 12.67
C PRO A 285 -24.90 0.82 13.92
N ALA A 286 -25.40 -0.39 14.24
CA ALA A 286 -24.91 -1.15 15.40
C ALA A 286 -23.42 -1.55 15.28
N LEU A 287 -22.91 -1.80 14.06
CA LEU A 287 -21.51 -2.12 13.83
C LEU A 287 -20.62 -0.87 13.88
N LEU A 288 -21.15 0.29 13.51
CA LEU A 288 -20.44 1.58 13.71
C LEU A 288 -20.31 1.91 15.20
N ALA A 289 -21.34 1.62 16.00
CA ALA A 289 -21.27 1.76 17.46
C ALA A 289 -20.20 0.82 18.04
N LEU A 290 -20.16 -0.44 17.62
CA LEU A 290 -19.14 -1.40 18.04
C LEU A 290 -17.74 -0.96 17.59
N LEU A 291 -17.59 -0.42 16.39
CA LEU A 291 -16.33 0.09 15.86
C LEU A 291 -15.77 1.21 16.74
N GLY A 292 -16.64 2.17 17.14
CA GLY A 292 -16.24 3.24 18.08
C GLY A 292 -15.89 2.71 19.47
N GLN A 293 -16.67 1.76 20.00
CA GLN A 293 -16.39 1.10 21.29
C GLN A 293 -15.08 0.33 21.28
N ALA A 294 -14.70 -0.23 20.12
CA ALA A 294 -13.44 -0.94 19.93
C ALA A 294 -12.20 -0.02 19.90
N GLY A 295 -12.37 1.30 19.95
CA GLY A 295 -11.26 2.25 19.93
C GLY A 295 -10.96 2.84 18.56
N CYS A 296 -11.83 2.69 17.55
CA CYS A 296 -11.65 3.35 16.27
C CYS A 296 -11.78 4.87 16.42
N VAL A 297 -10.75 5.59 15.96
CA VAL A 297 -10.70 7.06 16.02
C VAL A 297 -10.77 7.70 14.62
N SER A 298 -10.60 6.91 13.56
CA SER A 298 -10.57 7.41 12.19
C SER A 298 -11.19 6.42 11.20
N ILE A 299 -12.07 6.92 10.35
CA ILE A 299 -12.62 6.21 9.19
C ILE A 299 -12.33 7.02 7.93
N GLU A 300 -11.70 6.35 6.95
CA GLU A 300 -11.65 6.82 5.58
C GLU A 300 -12.65 6.04 4.72
N ALA A 301 -13.70 6.74 4.31
CA ALA A 301 -14.78 6.15 3.55
C ALA A 301 -14.67 6.48 2.06
N GLY A 302 -14.39 5.50 1.23
CA GLY A 302 -14.48 5.65 -0.22
C GLY A 302 -15.95 5.86 -0.64
N VAL A 303 -16.32 7.06 -1.07
CA VAL A 303 -17.60 7.42 -1.70
C VAL A 303 -17.45 7.49 -3.21
N GLU A 304 -16.36 8.10 -3.66
CA GLU A 304 -15.86 8.30 -5.02
C GLU A 304 -16.69 9.31 -5.83
N SER A 305 -18.00 9.16 -5.92
CA SER A 305 -18.92 10.04 -6.64
C SER A 305 -20.16 10.35 -5.83
N LEU A 306 -20.63 11.58 -5.92
CA LEU A 306 -21.87 12.04 -5.29
C LEU A 306 -23.09 11.36 -5.91
N THR A 307 -23.06 11.11 -7.23
CA THR A 307 -24.20 10.53 -7.95
C THR A 307 -24.18 9.00 -7.94
N GLU A 308 -25.37 8.39 -7.93
CA GLU A 308 -25.52 6.95 -8.11
C GLU A 308 -24.99 6.50 -9.48
N ALA A 309 -25.18 7.32 -10.52
CA ALA A 309 -24.68 7.05 -11.86
C ALA A 309 -23.15 7.03 -11.89
N GLY A 310 -22.48 7.99 -11.24
CA GLY A 310 -21.01 8.00 -11.12
C GLY A 310 -20.48 6.80 -10.36
N ARG A 311 -21.10 6.43 -9.24
CA ARG A 311 -20.75 5.20 -8.51
C ARG A 311 -20.96 3.93 -9.34
N ALA A 312 -22.03 3.87 -10.13
CA ALA A 312 -22.29 2.76 -11.04
C ALA A 312 -21.26 2.69 -12.17
N ALA A 313 -20.86 3.82 -12.75
CA ALA A 313 -19.83 3.91 -13.78
C ALA A 313 -18.48 3.37 -13.30
N LEU A 314 -18.16 3.56 -12.02
CA LEU A 314 -16.97 3.00 -11.37
C LEU A 314 -17.12 1.52 -10.97
N ALA A 315 -18.22 0.86 -11.33
CA ALA A 315 -18.54 -0.51 -10.91
C ALA A 315 -18.47 -0.72 -9.38
N LYS A 316 -18.76 0.34 -8.61
CA LYS A 316 -18.64 0.31 -7.14
C LYS A 316 -19.68 -0.61 -6.47
N ARG A 317 -20.78 -0.93 -7.15
CA ARG A 317 -21.88 -1.77 -6.64
C ARG A 317 -22.41 -1.29 -5.28
N CYS A 318 -22.58 0.03 -5.13
CA CYS A 318 -23.19 0.64 -3.97
C CYS A 318 -24.69 0.71 -4.21
N ALA A 319 -25.50 0.11 -3.33
CA ALA A 319 -26.96 0.10 -3.44
C ALA A 319 -27.62 1.28 -2.69
N MET A 320 -26.83 2.05 -1.91
CA MET A 320 -27.36 3.20 -1.16
C MET A 320 -27.45 4.44 -2.06
N SER A 321 -28.51 5.19 -1.88
CA SER A 321 -28.65 6.53 -2.38
C SER A 321 -27.61 7.48 -1.73
N THR A 322 -27.41 8.65 -2.31
CA THR A 322 -26.53 9.67 -1.71
C THR A 322 -27.02 10.10 -0.33
N ALA A 323 -28.33 10.26 -0.14
CA ALA A 323 -28.93 10.61 1.15
C ALA A 323 -28.64 9.55 2.22
N GLU A 324 -28.78 8.26 1.88
CA GLU A 324 -28.49 7.15 2.80
C GLU A 324 -26.98 7.07 3.14
N LEU A 325 -26.09 7.37 2.19
CA LEU A 325 -24.64 7.47 2.43
C LEU A 325 -24.33 8.63 3.37
N THR A 326 -24.93 9.79 3.14
CA THR A 326 -24.79 10.98 4.00
C THR A 326 -25.22 10.68 5.44
N GLU A 327 -26.40 10.10 5.62
CA GLU A 327 -26.89 9.68 6.93
C GLU A 327 -25.92 8.68 7.60
N ARG A 328 -25.40 7.71 6.84
CA ARG A 328 -24.47 6.72 7.36
C ARG A 328 -23.13 7.31 7.79
N LEU A 329 -22.59 8.28 7.05
CA LEU A 329 -21.38 9.02 7.42
C LEU A 329 -21.61 9.83 8.71
N ILE A 330 -22.77 10.48 8.84
CA ILE A 330 -23.14 11.24 10.06
C ILE A 330 -23.29 10.29 11.26
N ILE A 331 -23.94 9.14 11.08
CA ILE A 331 -24.01 8.11 12.14
C ILE A 331 -22.61 7.64 12.53
N ALA A 332 -21.72 7.40 11.57
CA ALA A 332 -20.33 7.02 11.86
C ALA A 332 -19.62 8.09 12.71
N ARG A 333 -19.82 9.37 12.39
CA ARG A 333 -19.22 10.49 13.13
C ARG A 333 -19.71 10.60 14.58
N HIS A 334 -20.92 10.13 14.90
CA HIS A 334 -21.39 10.06 16.27
C HIS A 334 -20.61 9.03 17.14
N HIS A 335 -19.99 8.05 16.52
CA HIS A 335 -19.26 6.98 17.22
C HIS A 335 -17.73 7.08 17.06
N VAL A 336 -17.25 7.70 15.98
CA VAL A 336 -15.84 7.80 15.63
C VAL A 336 -15.43 9.25 15.53
N PRO A 337 -14.36 9.68 16.22
CA PRO A 337 -13.93 11.07 16.29
C PRO A 337 -13.62 11.74 14.96
N PHE A 338 -13.11 10.99 14.00
CA PHE A 338 -12.81 11.49 12.64
C PHE A 338 -13.44 10.58 11.58
N VAL A 339 -14.20 11.17 10.67
CA VAL A 339 -14.79 10.48 9.52
C VAL A 339 -14.55 11.32 8.27
N GLN A 340 -13.96 10.69 7.27
CA GLN A 340 -13.63 11.30 5.98
C GLN A 340 -14.36 10.59 4.85
N ALA A 341 -15.01 11.36 3.97
CA ALA A 341 -15.54 10.88 2.70
C ALA A 341 -14.56 11.21 1.56
N ASN A 342 -14.12 10.20 0.82
CA ASN A 342 -13.19 10.37 -0.30
C ASN A 342 -13.94 10.44 -1.62
N LEU A 343 -13.63 11.49 -2.42
CA LEU A 343 -14.21 11.75 -3.73
C LEU A 343 -13.14 11.74 -4.83
N ILE A 344 -13.52 11.25 -6.00
CA ILE A 344 -12.72 11.27 -7.24
C ILE A 344 -13.32 12.30 -8.19
N GLY A 345 -12.49 13.06 -8.86
CA GLY A 345 -12.91 14.06 -9.87
C GLY A 345 -13.26 13.41 -11.21
N GLU A 346 -13.82 14.24 -12.11
CA GLU A 346 -14.09 13.88 -13.51
C GLU A 346 -15.14 12.78 -13.74
N LEU A 347 -15.99 12.51 -12.75
CA LEU A 347 -17.06 11.51 -12.83
C LEU A 347 -18.40 12.06 -13.27
N GLY A 348 -18.45 13.33 -13.72
CA GLY A 348 -19.67 13.99 -14.16
C GLY A 348 -20.53 14.53 -13.01
N ASP A 349 -20.02 14.57 -11.79
CA ASP A 349 -20.67 15.21 -10.65
C ASP A 349 -20.68 16.74 -10.85
N ASP A 350 -21.80 17.41 -10.54
CA ASP A 350 -21.88 18.87 -10.59
C ASP A 350 -21.05 19.48 -9.45
N ALA A 351 -20.19 20.44 -9.78
CA ALA A 351 -19.26 21.03 -8.80
C ALA A 351 -19.98 21.82 -7.69
N ALA A 352 -21.14 22.44 -7.99
CA ALA A 352 -21.92 23.16 -6.99
C ALA A 352 -22.64 22.19 -6.04
N GLU A 353 -23.16 21.07 -6.55
CA GLU A 353 -23.74 20.01 -5.74
C GLU A 353 -22.68 19.34 -4.85
N VAL A 354 -21.48 19.07 -5.38
CA VAL A 354 -20.36 18.54 -4.59
C VAL A 354 -19.99 19.49 -3.46
N THR A 355 -19.92 20.80 -3.75
CA THR A 355 -19.60 21.80 -2.73
C THR A 355 -20.69 21.85 -1.65
N ALA A 356 -21.95 21.90 -2.04
CA ALA A 356 -23.08 21.93 -1.10
C ALA A 356 -23.12 20.66 -0.22
N TRP A 357 -22.85 19.51 -0.78
CA TRP A 357 -22.79 18.25 -0.03
C TRP A 357 -21.62 18.22 0.96
N ARG A 358 -20.47 18.73 0.57
CA ARG A 358 -19.30 18.85 1.47
C ARG A 358 -19.59 19.79 2.65
N ASP A 359 -20.26 20.91 2.38
CA ASP A 359 -20.69 21.88 3.41
C ASP A 359 -21.70 21.24 4.38
N GLU A 360 -22.65 20.45 3.88
CA GLU A 360 -23.58 19.67 4.68
C GLU A 360 -22.84 18.68 5.60
N LEU A 361 -21.93 17.88 5.05
CA LEU A 361 -21.14 16.94 5.83
C LEU A 361 -20.29 17.64 6.91
N GLN A 362 -19.66 18.77 6.54
CA GLN A 362 -18.84 19.54 7.47
C GLN A 362 -19.68 20.13 8.61
N ALA A 363 -20.92 20.57 8.36
CA ALA A 363 -21.84 21.00 9.40
C ALA A 363 -22.15 19.93 10.43
N HIS A 364 -22.01 18.65 10.06
CA HIS A 364 -22.14 17.48 10.93
C HIS A 364 -20.80 16.94 11.44
N GLY A 365 -19.69 17.63 11.21
CA GLY A 365 -18.36 17.24 11.64
C GLY A 365 -17.72 16.11 10.82
N VAL A 366 -18.26 15.79 9.64
CA VAL A 366 -17.67 14.85 8.67
C VAL A 366 -16.85 15.65 7.66
N TRP A 367 -15.60 15.27 7.47
CA TRP A 367 -14.75 15.89 6.46
C TRP A 367 -14.94 15.19 5.09
N ALA A 368 -14.89 15.96 4.00
CA ALA A 368 -14.86 15.42 2.65
C ALA A 368 -13.78 16.14 1.83
N ASN A 369 -12.92 15.36 1.15
CA ASN A 369 -11.86 15.92 0.34
C ASN A 369 -12.41 16.70 -0.87
N ASP A 370 -11.60 17.59 -1.42
CA ASP A 370 -11.80 18.05 -2.80
C ASP A 370 -11.68 16.84 -3.74
N PRO A 371 -12.56 16.70 -4.75
CA PRO A 371 -12.44 15.59 -5.69
C PRO A 371 -11.04 15.55 -6.33
N VAL A 372 -10.35 14.40 -6.18
CA VAL A 372 -8.99 14.25 -6.70
C VAL A 372 -8.99 13.68 -8.11
N PRO A 373 -8.06 14.10 -9.00
CA PRO A 373 -7.90 13.49 -10.31
C PRO A 373 -7.63 12.00 -10.18
N LEU A 374 -8.25 11.20 -11.04
CA LEU A 374 -8.02 9.77 -11.09
C LEU A 374 -6.66 9.48 -11.74
N TYR A 375 -5.81 8.72 -11.06
CA TYR A 375 -4.62 8.15 -11.69
C TYR A 375 -4.97 6.78 -12.29
N PRO A 376 -4.91 6.62 -13.63
CA PRO A 376 -5.24 5.34 -14.26
C PRO A 376 -4.09 4.35 -14.11
N TYR A 377 -3.97 3.75 -12.93
CA TYR A 377 -2.88 2.79 -12.66
C TYR A 377 -2.83 1.69 -13.71
N PRO A 378 -1.64 1.38 -14.25
CA PRO A 378 -1.47 0.25 -15.17
C PRO A 378 -2.09 -1.03 -14.60
N ALA A 379 -2.78 -1.78 -15.44
CA ALA A 379 -3.58 -2.97 -15.12
C ALA A 379 -4.96 -2.71 -14.45
N SER A 380 -5.33 -1.48 -14.09
CA SER A 380 -6.71 -1.18 -13.72
C SER A 380 -7.66 -1.36 -14.93
N PRO A 381 -8.95 -1.66 -14.72
CA PRO A 381 -9.92 -1.67 -15.81
C PRO A 381 -10.00 -0.36 -16.58
N ASP A 382 -9.89 0.80 -15.91
CA ASP A 382 -9.88 2.10 -16.58
C ASP A 382 -8.64 2.28 -17.47
N TYR A 383 -7.47 1.85 -17.01
CA TYR A 383 -6.26 1.82 -17.84
C TYR A 383 -6.48 0.99 -19.11
N ARG A 384 -6.98 -0.26 -18.95
CA ARG A 384 -7.24 -1.17 -20.05
C ARG A 384 -8.27 -0.63 -21.05
N LYS A 385 -9.27 0.08 -20.55
CA LYS A 385 -10.28 0.74 -21.40
C LYS A 385 -9.66 1.83 -22.27
N LEU A 386 -8.67 2.57 -21.75
CA LEU A 386 -7.99 3.66 -22.47
C LEU A 386 -6.93 3.14 -23.46
N TRP A 387 -6.15 2.14 -23.07
CA TRP A 387 -4.93 1.76 -23.81
C TRP A 387 -4.72 0.27 -24.03
N GLY A 388 -5.59 -0.59 -23.55
CA GLY A 388 -5.42 -2.05 -23.61
C GLY A 388 -4.53 -2.60 -22.49
N GLU A 389 -3.91 -3.75 -22.74
CA GLU A 389 -3.02 -4.37 -21.75
C GLU A 389 -1.75 -3.52 -21.53
N PRO A 390 -1.21 -3.49 -20.28
CA PRO A 390 0.01 -2.78 -19.99
C PRO A 390 1.19 -3.28 -20.81
N ASP A 391 1.86 -2.37 -21.48
CA ASP A 391 3.12 -2.58 -22.20
C ASP A 391 4.31 -1.90 -21.51
N ASP A 392 5.46 -1.86 -22.17
CA ASP A 392 6.68 -1.30 -21.64
C ASP A 392 6.60 0.22 -21.30
N LEU A 393 5.62 0.93 -21.85
CA LEU A 393 5.38 2.37 -21.62
C LEU A 393 4.14 2.65 -20.76
N ALA A 394 3.65 1.64 -20.06
CA ALA A 394 2.39 1.76 -19.32
C ALA A 394 2.42 2.84 -18.23
N TRP A 395 3.50 2.92 -17.48
CA TRP A 395 3.67 3.90 -16.40
C TRP A 395 3.83 5.33 -16.93
N GLU A 396 4.61 5.50 -17.99
CA GLU A 396 4.79 6.77 -18.68
C GLU A 396 3.45 7.31 -19.18
N ARG A 397 2.65 6.45 -19.80
CA ARG A 397 1.34 6.80 -20.37
C ARG A 397 0.34 7.18 -19.29
N ALA A 398 0.27 6.41 -18.21
CA ALA A 398 -0.60 6.70 -17.07
C ALA A 398 -0.21 8.02 -16.39
N HIS A 399 1.09 8.25 -16.22
CA HIS A 399 1.60 9.46 -15.57
C HIS A 399 1.37 10.71 -16.42
N GLU A 400 1.63 10.65 -17.73
CA GLU A 400 1.37 11.78 -18.65
C GLU A 400 -0.13 12.12 -18.71
N HIS A 401 -0.99 11.11 -18.69
CA HIS A 401 -2.44 11.32 -18.61
C HIS A 401 -2.83 12.04 -17.31
N TYR A 402 -2.33 11.57 -16.19
CA TYR A 402 -2.57 12.23 -14.89
C TYR A 402 -2.08 13.67 -14.88
N LEU A 403 -0.87 13.93 -15.41
CA LEU A 403 -0.36 15.31 -15.53
C LEU A 403 -1.21 16.20 -16.44
N SER A 404 -1.83 15.65 -17.47
CA SER A 404 -2.71 16.41 -18.37
C SER A 404 -4.03 16.81 -17.71
N SER A 405 -4.55 15.97 -16.80
CA SER A 405 -5.77 16.22 -16.03
C SER A 405 -5.51 16.96 -14.70
N PHE A 406 -4.26 17.15 -14.32
CA PHE A 406 -3.89 17.85 -13.09
C PHE A 406 -4.12 19.37 -13.23
N SER A 407 -5.30 19.82 -12.85
CA SER A 407 -5.74 21.21 -13.03
C SER A 407 -5.49 22.11 -11.84
N ARG A 408 -5.35 21.55 -10.63
CA ARG A 408 -5.17 22.29 -9.37
C ARG A 408 -4.53 21.40 -8.30
N PHE A 409 -4.00 22.01 -7.25
CA PHE A 409 -3.58 21.31 -6.05
C PHE A 409 -4.80 20.68 -5.37
N SER A 410 -4.59 19.52 -4.78
CA SER A 410 -5.57 18.85 -3.95
C SER A 410 -5.05 18.73 -2.51
N ASP A 411 -5.93 18.37 -1.60
CA ASP A 411 -5.56 18.08 -0.21
C ASP A 411 -4.52 16.97 -0.07
N ILE A 412 -4.39 16.14 -1.10
CA ILE A 412 -3.51 14.96 -1.12
C ILE A 412 -2.22 15.25 -1.88
N GLN A 413 -2.29 16.11 -2.92
CA GLN A 413 -1.14 16.45 -3.77
C GLN A 413 -0.97 17.97 -3.85
N GLU A 414 -0.05 18.51 -3.07
CA GLU A 414 0.17 19.97 -2.94
C GLU A 414 0.89 20.59 -4.15
N GLN A 415 1.67 19.79 -4.88
CA GLN A 415 2.45 20.27 -6.01
C GLN A 415 2.22 19.39 -7.23
N ARG A 416 2.22 20.01 -8.42
CA ARG A 416 2.19 19.26 -9.66
C ARG A 416 3.44 18.39 -9.76
N PRO A 417 3.30 17.07 -9.96
CA PRO A 417 4.45 16.19 -10.13
C PRO A 417 5.28 16.54 -11.36
N ALA A 418 6.56 16.22 -11.33
CA ALA A 418 7.43 16.28 -12.48
C ALA A 418 7.09 15.18 -13.51
N ARG A 419 7.57 15.30 -14.74
CA ARG A 419 7.43 14.25 -15.75
C ARG A 419 8.22 13.00 -15.34
N LEU A 420 7.76 11.82 -15.74
CA LEU A 420 8.39 10.56 -15.31
C LEU A 420 9.88 10.49 -15.74
N ALA A 421 10.20 10.91 -16.96
CA ALA A 421 11.59 10.94 -17.42
C ALA A 421 12.48 11.87 -16.56
N GLU A 422 11.95 13.01 -16.14
CA GLU A 422 12.66 13.95 -15.25
C GLU A 422 12.87 13.36 -13.86
N LEU A 423 11.86 12.62 -13.34
CA LEU A 423 11.95 11.93 -12.06
C LEU A 423 13.00 10.83 -12.06
N GLU A 424 13.08 10.06 -13.14
CA GLU A 424 14.05 8.95 -13.25
C GLU A 424 15.49 9.41 -13.43
N GLU A 425 15.70 10.62 -13.96
CA GLU A 425 17.02 11.24 -14.05
C GLU A 425 17.48 11.98 -12.76
N GLN A 426 16.54 12.27 -11.84
CA GLN A 426 16.88 12.97 -10.61
C GLN A 426 17.67 12.05 -9.66
N PRO A 427 18.81 12.52 -9.13
CA PRO A 427 19.58 11.75 -8.17
C PRO A 427 18.79 11.58 -6.86
N CYS A 428 18.86 10.39 -6.26
CA CYS A 428 18.36 10.16 -4.92
C CYS A 428 19.28 10.91 -3.93
N ARG A 429 18.81 12.06 -3.43
CA ARG A 429 19.52 12.83 -2.40
C ARG A 429 19.15 12.29 -1.03
N HIS A 430 20.12 11.75 -0.32
CA HIS A 430 19.97 11.24 1.07
C HIS A 430 21.01 11.90 1.98
#